data_0292adeda35ffe0a05615b6c3fce67f1
#
_entry.id   0292adeda35ffe0a05615b6c3fce67f1
#
_cell.length_a   1.000
_cell.length_b   1.000
_cell.length_c   1.000
_cell.angle_alpha   90.00
_cell.angle_beta   90.00
_cell.angle_gamma   90.00
#
_symmetry.space_group_name_H-M   'P 1'
#
loop_
_entity.id
_entity.type
_entity.pdbx_description
1 polymer ?
#
loop_
_entity_poly.entity_id
_entity_poly.type
_entity_poly.pdbx_seq_one_letter_code
_entity_poly.pdbx_strand_id
1 'polypeptide(L)'
;MKKILLFTLLLFMLNGCASQPQPTEPSQPPTVAATEATMPTEPPTQPPTEPSDPIADQIAAMTPMEKVGQLFLARYDGYQAQNHTQQFHLGGWVLFSADFEAHTPSSIREELDALQGLSEIPLLIAVDEEGGTVTRISRFAAFRDSKFPSPRSLYKNGGIELVLQTEAEKSNLLSSIGVNVNLAPVCDITTDPAAFMYDRSLGLSPEETGSVIAAMVQTMADHGVTSVLKHFPGYGNNADTHVGIARDSRSLAELESADLVPFRMGFEAGCGAVLVSHTIIECLDPELPASLSPAVIDYMRNEMHFDGVIVTDDLVMQAITDRYGAGEAAVMAVNAGCDLLCSTEYVTQYHAVLDAVHDGRIPKDTLDAAVYRILRWKQTIAQ
;
A
#
# COMPACT_ATOMS: atom_id res chain seq x y z
N MET A 1 61.57 0.08 -10.13
CA MET A 1 62.48 -0.18 -9.00
C MET A 1 61.65 -0.68 -7.84
N LYS A 2 61.73 -1.98 -7.59
CA LYS A 2 62.09 -2.68 -6.33
C LYS A 2 61.14 -2.33 -5.15
N LYS A 3 60.51 -3.24 -4.39
CA LYS A 3 60.82 -4.64 -4.08
C LYS A 3 59.57 -5.33 -3.54
N ILE A 4 59.39 -6.55 -3.94
CA ILE A 4 58.72 -7.72 -3.40
C ILE A 4 59.25 -8.01 -1.99
N LEU A 5 58.36 -8.45 -1.06
CA LEU A 5 58.78 -9.40 -0.04
C LEU A 5 57.64 -10.37 0.29
N LEU A 6 57.87 -11.55 -0.08
CA LEU A 6 57.26 -12.84 0.18
C LEU A 6 57.81 -13.36 1.52
N PHE A 7 57.01 -13.96 2.41
CA PHE A 7 57.52 -14.91 3.41
C PHE A 7 56.57 -16.10 3.58
N THR A 8 57.20 -17.22 3.42
CA THR A 8 56.66 -18.58 3.27
C THR A 8 56.78 -19.32 4.62
N LEU A 9 55.83 -20.20 4.87
CA LEU A 9 55.94 -21.57 5.39
C LEU A 9 56.65 -21.82 6.74
N LEU A 10 56.05 -22.55 7.64
CA LEU A 10 56.57 -23.89 8.06
C LEU A 10 55.54 -24.68 8.85
N LEU A 11 55.39 -25.92 8.43
CA LEU A 11 54.69 -27.07 8.95
C LEU A 11 55.48 -27.70 10.10
N PHE A 12 54.85 -28.21 11.16
CA PHE A 12 55.42 -29.34 11.91
C PHE A 12 54.32 -30.29 12.41
N MET A 13 54.39 -31.51 11.93
CA MET A 13 53.74 -32.69 12.46
C MET A 13 54.59 -33.20 13.67
N LEU A 14 53.96 -33.80 14.63
CA LEU A 14 54.51 -34.93 15.36
C LEU A 14 53.43 -35.83 15.98
N ASN A 15 53.54 -37.11 15.66
CA ASN A 15 52.84 -38.26 16.17
C ASN A 15 53.22 -38.56 17.63
N GLY A 16 52.24 -39.20 18.34
CA GLY A 16 52.52 -39.86 19.61
C GLY A 16 51.45 -40.89 19.90
N CYS A 17 51.74 -42.17 19.55
CA CYS A 17 51.04 -43.37 20.01
C CYS A 17 51.29 -43.64 21.47
N ALA A 18 50.26 -44.03 22.24
CA ALA A 18 50.43 -44.90 23.40
C ALA A 18 49.18 -45.74 23.66
N SER A 19 49.45 -46.97 23.96
CA SER A 19 48.65 -48.19 24.00
C SER A 19 47.69 -48.31 25.18
N GLN A 20 46.72 -49.19 25.01
CA GLN A 20 45.73 -49.70 25.95
C GLN A 20 46.28 -50.28 27.26
N PRO A 21 45.39 -50.53 28.26
CA PRO A 21 44.90 -51.87 28.48
C PRO A 21 43.38 -52.00 28.77
N GLN A 22 42.82 -53.14 28.39
CA GLN A 22 41.49 -53.65 28.77
C GLN A 22 41.46 -54.15 30.23
N PRO A 23 40.29 -54.08 30.86
CA PRO A 23 39.95 -55.09 31.89
C PRO A 23 38.67 -55.84 31.60
N THR A 24 38.81 -57.10 31.60
CA THR A 24 38.00 -58.24 32.08
C THR A 24 36.55 -58.05 32.48
N GLU A 25 35.72 -58.83 31.81
CA GLU A 25 34.33 -59.17 32.07
C GLU A 25 34.12 -59.85 33.45
N PRO A 26 33.01 -59.64 34.15
CA PRO A 26 32.44 -60.56 35.08
C PRO A 26 31.05 -61.09 34.65
N SER A 27 30.91 -62.35 34.85
CA SER A 27 29.82 -63.31 34.66
C SER A 27 28.39 -62.83 34.94
N GLN A 28 27.46 -63.25 34.07
CA GLN A 28 25.99 -63.19 34.19
C GLN A 28 25.43 -64.07 35.33
N PRO A 29 24.39 -63.66 36.05
CA PRO A 29 23.44 -64.54 36.73
C PRO A 29 22.19 -64.80 35.87
N PRO A 30 21.38 -65.78 36.22
CA PRO A 30 20.48 -66.46 35.28
C PRO A 30 19.19 -65.69 34.96
N THR A 31 18.75 -65.87 33.72
CA THR A 31 17.52 -65.39 33.07
C THR A 31 16.26 -65.84 33.84
N VAL A 32 15.46 -64.88 34.27
CA VAL A 32 14.06 -65.09 34.61
C VAL A 32 13.22 -64.54 33.46
N ALA A 33 12.42 -65.36 32.83
CA ALA A 33 11.50 -64.99 31.78
C ALA A 33 10.43 -64.04 32.34
N ALA A 34 10.50 -62.77 31.91
CA ALA A 34 9.41 -61.82 32.15
C ALA A 34 8.53 -61.80 30.90
N THR A 35 7.25 -62.07 31.10
CA THR A 35 6.17 -61.96 30.13
C THR A 35 6.05 -60.53 29.65
N GLU A 36 6.27 -60.28 28.34
CA GLU A 36 6.03 -59.01 27.72
C GLU A 36 4.53 -58.67 27.76
N ALA A 37 4.19 -57.72 28.61
CA ALA A 37 2.91 -57.04 28.50
C ALA A 37 3.01 -56.05 27.32
N THR A 38 2.30 -56.34 26.23
CA THR A 38 2.08 -55.39 25.11
C THR A 38 1.38 -54.13 25.62
N MET A 39 2.12 -53.03 25.70
CA MET A 39 1.54 -51.72 25.88
C MET A 39 0.74 -51.34 24.62
N PRO A 40 -0.46 -50.74 24.76
CA PRO A 40 -1.17 -50.23 23.63
C PRO A 40 -0.34 -49.11 22.99
N THR A 41 -0.05 -49.24 21.70
CA THR A 41 0.55 -48.16 20.89
C THR A 41 -0.49 -47.05 20.79
N GLU A 42 -0.24 -45.90 21.41
CA GLU A 42 -1.01 -44.71 21.14
C GLU A 42 -0.95 -44.38 19.63
N PRO A 43 -2.08 -44.03 18.99
CA PRO A 43 -2.06 -43.58 17.61
C PRO A 43 -1.17 -42.34 17.51
N PRO A 44 -0.45 -42.14 16.39
CA PRO A 44 0.42 -41.00 16.21
C PRO A 44 -0.40 -39.72 16.37
N THR A 45 -0.04 -38.92 17.36
CA THR A 45 -0.60 -37.57 17.54
C THR A 45 -0.31 -36.77 16.27
N GLN A 46 -1.36 -36.39 15.55
CA GLN A 46 -1.21 -35.45 14.42
C GLN A 46 -0.52 -34.18 14.93
N PRO A 47 0.46 -33.64 14.18
CA PRO A 47 1.05 -32.37 14.54
C PRO A 47 -0.07 -31.32 14.62
N PRO A 48 0.02 -30.37 15.55
CA PRO A 48 -0.97 -29.29 15.66
C PRO A 48 -1.11 -28.63 14.28
N THR A 49 -2.32 -28.61 13.75
CA THR A 49 -2.64 -27.86 12.53
C THR A 49 -2.37 -26.39 12.85
N GLU A 50 -1.47 -25.75 12.10
CA GLU A 50 -1.30 -24.30 12.22
C GLU A 50 -2.67 -23.64 12.03
N PRO A 51 -2.98 -22.57 12.79
CA PRO A 51 -4.23 -21.86 12.60
C PRO A 51 -4.34 -21.38 11.14
N SER A 52 -5.45 -21.71 10.48
CA SER A 52 -5.68 -21.28 9.10
C SER A 52 -5.71 -19.75 9.05
N ASP A 53 -5.10 -19.17 8.01
CA ASP A 53 -5.23 -17.75 7.70
C ASP A 53 -6.52 -17.53 6.90
N PRO A 54 -7.56 -16.89 7.48
CA PRO A 54 -8.84 -16.72 6.81
C PRO A 54 -8.76 -15.95 5.49
N ILE A 55 -7.80 -15.00 5.36
CA ILE A 55 -7.59 -14.25 4.12
C ILE A 55 -6.99 -15.18 3.06
N ALA A 56 -6.00 -16.00 3.42
CA ALA A 56 -5.42 -16.95 2.50
C ALA A 56 -6.45 -17.99 2.01
N ASP A 57 -7.30 -18.50 2.91
CA ASP A 57 -8.40 -19.41 2.58
C ASP A 57 -9.42 -18.74 1.62
N GLN A 58 -9.77 -17.48 1.86
CA GLN A 58 -10.65 -16.69 1.00
C GLN A 58 -10.02 -16.55 -0.40
N ILE A 59 -8.75 -16.13 -0.50
CA ILE A 59 -8.02 -15.99 -1.77
C ILE A 59 -7.95 -17.32 -2.54
N ALA A 60 -7.75 -18.43 -1.84
CA ALA A 60 -7.71 -19.75 -2.46
C ALA A 60 -9.06 -20.13 -3.11
N ALA A 61 -10.17 -19.62 -2.58
CA ALA A 61 -11.51 -19.86 -3.12
C ALA A 61 -11.89 -18.91 -4.28
N MET A 62 -11.21 -17.76 -4.41
CA MET A 62 -11.49 -16.75 -5.44
C MET A 62 -11.05 -17.19 -6.85
N THR A 63 -11.87 -16.88 -7.85
CA THR A 63 -11.52 -16.98 -9.26
C THR A 63 -10.52 -15.91 -9.69
N PRO A 64 -9.80 -16.09 -10.82
CA PRO A 64 -8.94 -15.04 -11.36
C PRO A 64 -9.68 -13.70 -11.62
N MET A 65 -10.94 -13.76 -12.08
CA MET A 65 -11.77 -12.58 -12.31
C MET A 65 -12.03 -11.80 -11.03
N GLU A 66 -12.40 -12.47 -9.96
CA GLU A 66 -12.64 -11.85 -8.65
C GLU A 66 -11.36 -11.26 -8.07
N LYS A 67 -10.24 -11.95 -8.19
CA LYS A 67 -8.93 -11.46 -7.74
C LYS A 67 -8.51 -10.20 -8.49
N VAL A 68 -8.59 -10.22 -9.83
CA VAL A 68 -8.25 -9.07 -10.67
C VAL A 68 -9.15 -7.89 -10.35
N GLY A 69 -10.45 -8.11 -10.14
CA GLY A 69 -11.38 -7.04 -9.76
C GLY A 69 -10.98 -6.31 -8.49
N GLN A 70 -10.47 -7.03 -7.49
CA GLN A 70 -10.02 -6.41 -6.24
C GLN A 70 -8.85 -5.44 -6.42
N LEU A 71 -8.06 -5.57 -7.50
CA LEU A 71 -6.95 -4.66 -7.81
C LEU A 71 -7.40 -3.29 -8.33
N PHE A 72 -8.69 -3.04 -8.52
CA PHE A 72 -9.16 -1.80 -9.13
C PHE A 72 -9.91 -0.90 -8.14
N LEU A 73 -9.39 0.32 -7.96
CA LEU A 73 -10.10 1.48 -7.44
C LEU A 73 -10.57 2.30 -8.65
N ALA A 74 -11.75 1.95 -9.14
CA ALA A 74 -12.26 2.44 -10.41
C ALA A 74 -12.87 3.85 -10.29
N ARG A 75 -12.76 4.67 -11.34
CA ARG A 75 -13.48 5.94 -11.42
C ARG A 75 -14.98 5.70 -11.39
N TYR A 76 -15.65 6.28 -10.38
CA TYR A 76 -17.08 6.13 -10.23
C TYR A 76 -17.83 6.69 -11.46
N ASP A 77 -18.76 5.89 -11.97
CA ASP A 77 -19.73 6.27 -12.98
C ASP A 77 -21.10 5.80 -12.50
N GLY A 78 -21.88 6.71 -11.94
CA GLY A 78 -23.18 6.39 -11.35
C GLY A 78 -24.10 5.56 -12.26
N TYR A 79 -23.99 5.72 -13.57
CA TYR A 79 -24.80 4.96 -14.52
C TYR A 79 -24.38 3.48 -14.62
N GLN A 80 -23.09 3.18 -14.59
CA GLN A 80 -22.55 1.83 -14.74
C GLN A 80 -22.15 1.18 -13.41
N ALA A 81 -22.04 1.97 -12.34
CA ALA A 81 -21.43 1.51 -11.09
C ALA A 81 -22.06 0.23 -10.53
N GLN A 82 -23.40 0.15 -10.51
CA GLN A 82 -24.09 -1.05 -10.01
C GLN A 82 -23.77 -2.30 -10.84
N ASN A 83 -23.82 -2.18 -12.16
CA ASN A 83 -23.54 -3.29 -13.07
C ASN A 83 -22.07 -3.71 -13.01
N HIS A 84 -21.14 -2.74 -13.05
CA HIS A 84 -19.71 -3.02 -13.08
C HIS A 84 -19.18 -3.50 -11.71
N THR A 85 -19.79 -3.10 -10.59
CA THR A 85 -19.48 -3.69 -9.29
C THR A 85 -19.64 -5.20 -9.30
N GLN A 86 -20.75 -5.70 -9.84
CA GLN A 86 -21.02 -7.13 -9.92
C GLN A 86 -20.25 -7.82 -11.05
N GLN A 87 -20.19 -7.18 -12.22
CA GLN A 87 -19.56 -7.78 -13.41
C GLN A 87 -18.05 -7.96 -13.25
N PHE A 88 -17.37 -6.98 -12.66
CA PHE A 88 -15.91 -6.96 -12.54
C PHE A 88 -15.41 -7.28 -11.14
N HIS A 89 -16.28 -7.45 -10.14
CA HIS A 89 -15.91 -7.69 -8.72
C HIS A 89 -14.93 -6.65 -8.19
N LEU A 90 -15.16 -5.35 -8.50
CA LEU A 90 -14.23 -4.26 -8.25
C LEU A 90 -13.83 -4.13 -6.77
N GLY A 91 -12.58 -3.76 -6.52
CA GLY A 91 -12.04 -3.47 -5.19
C GLY A 91 -12.66 -2.24 -4.55
N GLY A 92 -13.03 -1.24 -5.38
CA GLY A 92 -13.67 -0.02 -4.90
C GLY A 92 -13.91 1.01 -5.99
N TRP A 93 -14.42 2.16 -5.54
CA TRP A 93 -14.74 3.32 -6.37
C TRP A 93 -14.07 4.58 -5.84
N VAL A 94 -13.52 5.40 -6.74
CA VAL A 94 -13.06 6.76 -6.44
C VAL A 94 -14.04 7.78 -7.03
N LEU A 95 -14.56 8.64 -6.16
CA LEU A 95 -15.55 9.66 -6.52
C LEU A 95 -14.88 11.04 -6.66
N PHE A 96 -15.39 11.80 -7.62
CA PHE A 96 -14.95 13.17 -7.90
C PHE A 96 -16.07 14.18 -7.64
N SER A 97 -15.77 15.47 -7.78
CA SER A 97 -16.74 16.54 -7.46
C SER A 97 -18.06 16.42 -8.22
N ALA A 98 -18.04 16.00 -9.48
CA ALA A 98 -19.24 15.86 -10.30
C ALA A 98 -20.24 14.84 -9.72
N ASP A 99 -19.75 13.84 -8.99
CA ASP A 99 -20.57 12.78 -8.42
C ASP A 99 -21.36 13.24 -7.18
N PHE A 100 -21.04 14.41 -6.63
CA PHE A 100 -21.71 15.00 -5.46
C PHE A 100 -22.63 16.18 -5.82
N GLU A 101 -22.52 16.74 -7.03
CA GLU A 101 -23.16 18.00 -7.41
C GLU A 101 -24.69 17.97 -7.30
N ALA A 102 -25.31 16.83 -7.65
CA ALA A 102 -26.75 16.64 -7.61
C ALA A 102 -27.26 15.96 -6.34
N HIS A 103 -26.38 15.69 -5.39
CA HIS A 103 -26.70 14.92 -4.20
C HIS A 103 -26.83 15.75 -2.92
N THR A 104 -27.58 15.20 -1.98
CA THR A 104 -27.56 15.55 -0.57
C THR A 104 -26.78 14.48 0.20
N PRO A 105 -26.38 14.72 1.45
CA PRO A 105 -25.75 13.68 2.27
C PRO A 105 -26.53 12.37 2.35
N SER A 106 -27.88 12.45 2.46
CA SER A 106 -28.72 11.25 2.51
C SER A 106 -28.78 10.52 1.17
N SER A 107 -28.95 11.24 0.05
CA SER A 107 -29.10 10.58 -1.26
C SER A 107 -27.81 9.90 -1.73
N ILE A 108 -26.63 10.51 -1.50
CA ILE A 108 -25.37 9.84 -1.84
C ILE A 108 -25.10 8.66 -0.91
N ARG A 109 -25.44 8.78 0.39
CA ARG A 109 -25.32 7.65 1.33
C ARG A 109 -26.17 6.46 0.89
N GLU A 110 -27.43 6.67 0.53
CA GLU A 110 -28.31 5.62 0.03
C GLU A 110 -27.76 4.94 -1.21
N GLU A 111 -27.17 5.71 -2.12
CA GLU A 111 -26.55 5.19 -3.35
C GLU A 111 -25.29 4.35 -3.07
N LEU A 112 -24.41 4.82 -2.19
CA LEU A 112 -23.20 4.10 -1.80
C LEU A 112 -23.52 2.85 -0.95
N ASP A 113 -24.53 2.90 -0.09
CA ASP A 113 -25.01 1.72 0.66
C ASP A 113 -25.59 0.66 -0.31
N ALA A 114 -26.31 1.09 -1.35
CA ALA A 114 -26.80 0.17 -2.37
C ALA A 114 -25.64 -0.51 -3.13
N LEU A 115 -24.57 0.22 -3.46
CA LEU A 115 -23.36 -0.37 -4.07
C LEU A 115 -22.68 -1.36 -3.13
N GLN A 116 -22.52 -1.03 -1.85
CA GLN A 116 -21.96 -1.94 -0.86
C GLN A 116 -22.76 -3.25 -0.78
N GLY A 117 -24.08 -3.18 -0.89
CA GLY A 117 -24.96 -4.34 -0.88
C GLY A 117 -24.85 -5.26 -2.12
N LEU A 118 -24.20 -4.81 -3.19
CA LEU A 118 -23.95 -5.59 -4.41
C LEU A 118 -22.62 -6.34 -4.40
N SER A 119 -21.75 -6.10 -3.44
CA SER A 119 -20.43 -6.71 -3.35
C SER A 119 -20.34 -7.64 -2.14
N GLU A 120 -19.83 -8.86 -2.34
CA GLU A 120 -19.55 -9.81 -1.25
C GLU A 120 -18.36 -9.37 -0.39
N ILE A 121 -17.40 -8.68 -1.00
CA ILE A 121 -16.23 -8.10 -0.34
C ILE A 121 -16.47 -6.60 -0.22
N PRO A 122 -16.41 -5.99 0.98
CA PRO A 122 -16.67 -4.56 1.16
C PRO A 122 -15.89 -3.69 0.18
N LEU A 123 -16.57 -2.71 -0.43
CA LEU A 123 -15.95 -1.79 -1.37
C LEU A 123 -15.15 -0.70 -0.64
N LEU A 124 -14.01 -0.35 -1.21
CA LEU A 124 -13.33 0.90 -0.91
C LEU A 124 -14.10 2.04 -1.61
N ILE A 125 -14.55 3.03 -0.85
CA ILE A 125 -15.20 4.23 -1.37
C ILE A 125 -14.29 5.41 -1.07
N ALA A 126 -13.60 5.88 -2.10
CA ALA A 126 -12.52 6.84 -1.97
C ALA A 126 -12.85 8.22 -2.53
N VAL A 127 -12.26 9.26 -1.95
CA VAL A 127 -12.29 10.65 -2.45
C VAL A 127 -10.96 11.35 -2.20
N ASP A 128 -10.72 12.47 -2.90
CA ASP A 128 -9.67 13.45 -2.60
C ASP A 128 -10.26 14.63 -1.81
N GLU A 129 -10.48 14.52 -0.54
CA GLU A 129 -10.90 15.64 0.30
C GLU A 129 -9.71 16.15 1.13
N GLU A 130 -8.71 16.75 0.45
CA GLU A 130 -7.51 17.29 1.10
C GLU A 130 -7.82 18.57 1.89
N GLY A 131 -8.66 19.40 1.33
CA GLY A 131 -8.89 20.79 1.69
C GLY A 131 -8.22 21.75 0.71
N GLY A 132 -8.52 23.05 0.84
CA GLY A 132 -7.95 24.09 -0.01
C GLY A 132 -8.39 24.00 -1.48
N THR A 133 -7.45 23.72 -2.37
CA THR A 133 -7.70 23.61 -3.82
C THR A 133 -8.28 22.27 -4.20
N VAL A 134 -8.02 21.21 -3.41
CA VAL A 134 -8.48 19.85 -3.68
C VAL A 134 -9.57 19.46 -2.70
N THR A 135 -10.81 19.70 -3.10
CA THR A 135 -12.04 19.34 -2.38
C THR A 135 -13.03 18.76 -3.36
N ARG A 136 -13.70 17.66 -2.99
CA ARG A 136 -14.71 17.00 -3.82
C ARG A 136 -16.12 17.21 -3.27
N ILE A 137 -16.26 17.22 -1.94
CA ILE A 137 -17.51 17.18 -1.20
C ILE A 137 -17.80 18.54 -0.56
N SER A 138 -16.89 19.05 0.26
CA SER A 138 -17.10 20.27 1.05
C SER A 138 -17.26 21.55 0.23
N ARG A 139 -17.00 21.50 -1.07
CA ARG A 139 -17.25 22.61 -2.00
C ARG A 139 -18.73 22.85 -2.29
N PHE A 140 -19.59 21.89 -1.98
CA PHE A 140 -21.03 22.00 -2.20
C PHE A 140 -21.75 22.33 -0.89
N ALA A 141 -22.58 23.37 -0.93
CA ALA A 141 -23.32 23.86 0.24
C ALA A 141 -24.30 22.84 0.85
N ALA A 142 -24.71 21.82 0.07
CA ALA A 142 -25.51 20.71 0.58
C ALA A 142 -24.78 19.87 1.64
N PHE A 143 -23.45 19.84 1.61
CA PHE A 143 -22.61 19.04 2.51
C PHE A 143 -21.94 19.88 3.60
N ARG A 144 -21.54 21.11 3.28
CA ARG A 144 -20.89 22.02 4.23
C ARG A 144 -21.04 23.48 3.76
N ASP A 145 -21.22 24.41 4.70
CA ASP A 145 -21.39 25.84 4.39
C ASP A 145 -20.22 26.46 3.64
N SER A 146 -19.01 25.95 3.85
CA SER A 146 -17.78 26.36 3.15
C SER A 146 -16.81 25.21 3.01
N LYS A 147 -15.99 25.22 1.96
CA LYS A 147 -14.97 24.18 1.76
C LYS A 147 -13.94 24.14 2.90
N PHE A 148 -13.39 22.97 3.19
CA PHE A 148 -12.29 22.84 4.14
C PHE A 148 -11.09 23.66 3.68
N PRO A 149 -10.45 24.44 4.58
CA PRO A 149 -9.20 25.14 4.27
C PRO A 149 -8.05 24.13 3.99
N SER A 150 -6.98 24.60 3.33
CA SER A 150 -5.80 23.77 3.13
C SER A 150 -5.07 23.48 4.45
N PRO A 151 -4.39 22.31 4.57
CA PRO A 151 -3.59 21.98 5.75
C PRO A 151 -2.58 23.06 6.12
N ARG A 152 -1.92 23.69 5.14
CA ARG A 152 -1.03 24.85 5.33
C ARG A 152 -1.73 26.02 5.99
N SER A 153 -2.92 26.37 5.52
CA SER A 153 -3.70 27.47 6.09
C SER A 153 -4.16 27.17 7.52
N LEU A 154 -4.60 25.94 7.78
CA LEU A 154 -5.00 25.50 9.11
C LEU A 154 -3.83 25.58 10.09
N TYR A 155 -2.69 25.01 9.73
CA TYR A 155 -1.50 25.03 10.59
C TYR A 155 -1.03 26.46 10.89
N LYS A 156 -1.02 27.32 9.88
CA LYS A 156 -0.64 28.73 10.04
C LYS A 156 -1.56 29.49 11.02
N ASN A 157 -2.84 29.16 11.05
CA ASN A 157 -3.86 29.91 11.81
C ASN A 157 -4.11 29.33 13.23
N GLY A 158 -3.79 28.06 13.47
CA GLY A 158 -4.08 27.43 14.75
C GLY A 158 -3.22 26.20 15.08
N GLY A 159 -2.08 26.05 14.40
CA GLY A 159 -1.16 24.95 14.66
C GLY A 159 -1.75 23.56 14.36
N ILE A 160 -1.15 22.56 14.97
CA ILE A 160 -1.56 21.18 14.82
C ILE A 160 -2.99 20.96 15.35
N GLU A 161 -3.38 21.62 16.44
CA GLU A 161 -4.71 21.45 17.03
C GLU A 161 -5.83 21.78 16.04
N LEU A 162 -5.70 22.89 15.28
CA LEU A 162 -6.70 23.25 14.29
C LEU A 162 -6.70 22.29 13.09
N VAL A 163 -5.52 21.76 12.70
CA VAL A 163 -5.42 20.72 11.66
C VAL A 163 -6.19 19.49 12.10
N LEU A 164 -5.95 18.96 13.29
CA LEU A 164 -6.58 17.73 13.78
C LEU A 164 -8.07 17.90 14.05
N GLN A 165 -8.49 19.05 14.60
CA GLN A 165 -9.92 19.34 14.77
C GLN A 165 -10.65 19.34 13.41
N THR A 166 -10.04 19.95 12.39
CA THR A 166 -10.62 19.99 11.03
C THR A 166 -10.59 18.61 10.37
N GLU A 167 -9.54 17.80 10.62
CA GLU A 167 -9.45 16.43 10.11
C GLU A 167 -10.54 15.53 10.72
N ALA A 168 -10.81 15.67 12.01
CA ALA A 168 -11.92 14.96 12.68
C ALA A 168 -13.28 15.36 12.09
N GLU A 169 -13.53 16.67 11.87
CA GLU A 169 -14.75 17.16 11.20
C GLU A 169 -14.90 16.57 9.79
N LYS A 170 -13.81 16.59 9.02
CA LYS A 170 -13.75 16.05 7.65
C LYS A 170 -14.05 14.56 7.64
N SER A 171 -13.37 13.78 8.47
CA SER A 171 -13.57 12.32 8.58
C SER A 171 -15.00 11.97 9.00
N ASN A 172 -15.59 12.71 9.94
CA ASN A 172 -16.98 12.54 10.31
C ASN A 172 -17.94 12.80 9.14
N LEU A 173 -17.69 13.85 8.33
CA LEU A 173 -18.49 14.11 7.14
C LEU A 173 -18.37 12.95 6.13
N LEU A 174 -17.16 12.50 5.82
CA LEU A 174 -16.88 11.42 4.88
C LEU A 174 -17.56 10.11 5.32
N SER A 175 -17.33 9.70 6.56
CA SER A 175 -17.91 8.50 7.15
C SER A 175 -19.45 8.54 7.17
N SER A 176 -20.05 9.70 7.48
CA SER A 176 -21.51 9.86 7.51
C SER A 176 -22.19 9.62 6.17
N ILE A 177 -21.49 9.83 5.06
CA ILE A 177 -22.01 9.64 3.71
C ILE A 177 -21.53 8.34 3.04
N GLY A 178 -20.85 7.44 3.79
CA GLY A 178 -20.42 6.14 3.28
C GLY A 178 -19.05 6.13 2.60
N VAL A 179 -18.31 7.25 2.63
CA VAL A 179 -16.91 7.30 2.18
C VAL A 179 -16.03 6.75 3.30
N ASN A 180 -15.20 5.74 2.99
CA ASN A 180 -14.35 5.06 3.96
C ASN A 180 -12.84 5.21 3.70
N VAL A 181 -12.46 5.82 2.55
CA VAL A 181 -11.07 6.11 2.17
C VAL A 181 -10.95 7.59 1.80
N ASN A 182 -10.01 8.30 2.39
CA ASN A 182 -9.59 9.60 1.89
C ASN A 182 -8.19 9.50 1.28
N LEU A 183 -8.03 9.88 0.01
CA LEU A 183 -6.73 9.98 -0.66
C LEU A 183 -5.98 11.21 -0.13
N ALA A 184 -5.66 11.17 1.15
CA ALA A 184 -4.99 12.16 1.98
C ALA A 184 -4.44 11.43 3.23
N PRO A 185 -3.49 12.02 3.97
CA PRO A 185 -2.91 13.37 3.84
C PRO A 185 -1.81 13.47 2.78
N VAL A 186 -1.52 14.73 2.39
CA VAL A 186 -0.41 15.06 1.48
C VAL A 186 0.89 15.17 2.26
N CYS A 187 1.85 14.30 1.94
CA CYS A 187 3.18 14.23 2.57
C CYS A 187 4.22 15.12 1.89
N ASP A 188 3.90 15.65 0.70
CA ASP A 188 4.84 16.46 -0.08
C ASP A 188 5.34 17.67 0.68
N ILE A 189 6.65 17.92 0.58
CA ILE A 189 7.33 19.04 1.27
C ILE A 189 7.73 20.08 0.25
N THR A 190 7.24 21.30 0.42
CA THR A 190 7.74 22.48 -0.29
C THR A 190 7.46 23.76 0.48
N THR A 191 8.42 24.69 0.39
CA THR A 191 8.29 26.08 0.86
C THR A 191 8.31 27.07 -0.29
N ASP A 192 8.55 26.59 -1.53
CA ASP A 192 8.58 27.43 -2.74
C ASP A 192 7.16 27.78 -3.21
N PRO A 193 6.76 29.06 -3.19
CA PRO A 193 5.43 29.47 -3.66
C PRO A 193 5.15 29.19 -5.13
N ALA A 194 6.19 28.93 -5.93
CA ALA A 194 6.04 28.57 -7.35
C ALA A 194 5.87 27.07 -7.57
N ALA A 195 6.11 26.24 -6.55
CA ALA A 195 5.98 24.79 -6.68
C ALA A 195 4.51 24.35 -6.80
N PHE A 196 4.25 23.35 -7.62
CA PHE A 196 2.92 22.75 -7.85
C PHE A 196 2.23 22.34 -6.52
N MET A 197 3.01 21.78 -5.59
CA MET A 197 2.49 21.30 -4.31
C MET A 197 2.37 22.36 -3.22
N TYR A 198 2.71 23.63 -3.49
CA TYR A 198 2.78 24.68 -2.44
C TYR A 198 1.50 24.82 -1.62
N ASP A 199 0.35 24.98 -2.29
CA ASP A 199 -0.94 25.17 -1.61
C ASP A 199 -1.51 23.90 -0.97
N ARG A 200 -0.99 22.73 -1.35
CA ARG A 200 -1.44 21.41 -0.87
C ARG A 200 -0.59 20.88 0.28
N SER A 201 0.68 21.28 0.38
CA SER A 201 1.61 20.87 1.42
C SER A 201 1.42 21.64 2.73
N LEU A 202 1.90 21.10 3.84
CA LEU A 202 1.90 21.79 5.15
C LEU A 202 2.87 22.98 5.20
N GLY A 203 3.99 22.91 4.47
CA GLY A 203 5.00 23.95 4.42
C GLY A 203 5.87 24.02 5.67
N LEU A 204 6.13 22.90 6.28
CA LEU A 204 6.91 22.70 7.49
C LEU A 204 8.22 21.96 7.17
N SER A 205 9.10 21.80 8.18
CA SER A 205 10.25 20.91 8.07
C SER A 205 9.81 19.44 7.86
N PRO A 206 10.69 18.54 7.36
CA PRO A 206 10.37 17.14 7.20
C PRO A 206 9.79 16.49 8.46
N GLU A 207 10.42 16.71 9.59
CA GLU A 207 10.05 16.11 10.89
C GLU A 207 8.74 16.70 11.43
N GLU A 208 8.55 18.01 11.30
CA GLU A 208 7.28 18.65 11.71
C GLU A 208 6.14 18.18 10.81
N THR A 209 6.37 18.10 9.48
CA THR A 209 5.39 17.53 8.53
C THR A 209 5.06 16.11 8.93
N GLY A 210 6.05 15.25 9.16
CA GLY A 210 5.85 13.86 9.57
C GLY A 210 5.04 13.73 10.85
N SER A 211 5.31 14.58 11.85
CA SER A 211 4.56 14.58 13.12
C SER A 211 3.08 14.92 12.91
N VAL A 212 2.78 15.91 12.07
CA VAL A 212 1.40 16.29 11.74
C VAL A 212 0.71 15.18 10.93
N ILE A 213 1.40 14.61 9.92
CA ILE A 213 0.89 13.49 9.12
C ILE A 213 0.54 12.28 9.99
N ALA A 214 1.44 11.88 10.89
CA ALA A 214 1.19 10.78 11.83
C ALA A 214 -0.05 11.02 12.69
N ALA A 215 -0.24 12.24 13.20
CA ALA A 215 -1.40 12.59 13.99
C ALA A 215 -2.70 12.63 13.14
N MET A 216 -2.63 13.08 11.87
CA MET A 216 -3.77 13.05 10.96
C MET A 216 -4.19 11.60 10.65
N VAL A 217 -3.24 10.68 10.39
CA VAL A 217 -3.52 9.26 10.18
C VAL A 217 -4.32 8.67 11.34
N GLN A 218 -3.89 8.91 12.58
CA GLN A 218 -4.61 8.45 13.78
C GLN A 218 -6.00 9.07 13.88
N THR A 219 -6.11 10.39 13.67
CA THR A 219 -7.39 11.10 13.72
C THR A 219 -8.39 10.57 12.70
N MET A 220 -7.94 10.28 11.48
CA MET A 220 -8.80 9.70 10.44
C MET A 220 -9.31 8.32 10.84
N ALA A 221 -8.41 7.46 11.34
CA ALA A 221 -8.76 6.12 11.81
C ALA A 221 -9.78 6.15 12.96
N ASP A 222 -9.59 7.04 13.95
CA ASP A 222 -10.50 7.22 15.08
C ASP A 222 -11.91 7.67 14.66
N HIS A 223 -12.05 8.21 13.44
CA HIS A 223 -13.33 8.69 12.88
C HIS A 223 -13.84 7.82 11.72
N GLY A 224 -13.33 6.60 11.58
CA GLY A 224 -13.84 5.60 10.64
C GLY A 224 -13.50 5.84 9.17
N VAL A 225 -12.45 6.61 8.89
CA VAL A 225 -11.91 6.84 7.54
C VAL A 225 -10.45 6.43 7.50
N THR A 226 -10.06 5.62 6.51
CA THR A 226 -8.67 5.25 6.33
C THR A 226 -7.95 6.26 5.43
N SER A 227 -6.68 6.48 5.74
CA SER A 227 -5.81 7.41 5.02
C SER A 227 -5.02 6.73 3.90
N VAL A 228 -4.68 7.50 2.87
CA VAL A 228 -3.72 7.13 1.83
C VAL A 228 -2.68 8.23 1.72
N LEU A 229 -1.46 7.97 2.16
CA LEU A 229 -0.37 8.94 2.08
C LEU A 229 0.02 9.20 0.63
N LYS A 230 0.26 10.47 0.26
CA LYS A 230 0.59 10.83 -1.12
C LYS A 230 1.49 12.06 -1.19
N HIS A 231 2.26 12.19 -2.27
CA HIS A 231 2.43 11.34 -3.45
C HIS A 231 3.83 10.75 -3.42
N PHE A 232 3.95 9.48 -3.08
CA PHE A 232 5.26 8.84 -2.90
C PHE A 232 6.10 8.89 -4.20
N PRO A 233 7.41 9.15 -4.11
CA PRO A 233 8.22 9.42 -2.91
C PRO A 233 8.33 10.91 -2.56
N GLY A 234 7.49 11.77 -3.10
CA GLY A 234 7.45 13.21 -2.95
C GLY A 234 7.73 13.95 -4.26
N TYR A 235 6.91 14.95 -4.57
CA TYR A 235 7.09 15.75 -5.78
C TYR A 235 8.31 16.67 -5.72
N GLY A 236 8.75 17.06 -4.52
CA GLY A 236 9.77 18.09 -4.38
C GLY A 236 9.35 19.36 -5.11
N ASN A 237 10.26 19.91 -5.93
CA ASN A 237 9.98 21.06 -6.80
C ASN A 237 9.69 20.65 -8.26
N ASN A 238 9.33 19.41 -8.51
CA ASN A 238 9.06 18.89 -9.85
C ASN A 238 7.73 19.40 -10.41
N ALA A 239 7.57 19.26 -11.74
CA ALA A 239 6.37 19.65 -12.45
C ALA A 239 5.21 18.68 -12.17
N ASP A 240 4.00 19.14 -12.46
CA ASP A 240 2.77 18.37 -12.37
C ASP A 240 2.76 17.22 -13.42
N THR A 241 2.60 16.00 -12.97
CA THR A 241 2.54 14.79 -13.84
C THR A 241 1.22 14.68 -14.63
N HIS A 242 0.22 15.52 -14.35
CA HIS A 242 -0.98 15.61 -15.19
C HIS A 242 -0.68 16.22 -16.58
N VAL A 243 0.40 16.97 -16.72
CA VAL A 243 0.75 17.67 -17.98
C VAL A 243 2.01 17.12 -18.64
N GLY A 244 2.56 16.01 -18.16
CA GLY A 244 3.73 15.36 -18.74
C GLY A 244 4.59 14.62 -17.73
N ILE A 245 5.74 14.12 -18.19
CA ILE A 245 6.65 13.36 -17.35
C ILE A 245 7.49 14.28 -16.49
N ALA A 246 7.41 14.13 -15.18
CA ALA A 246 8.32 14.74 -14.23
C ALA A 246 9.52 13.80 -13.97
N ARG A 247 10.71 14.39 -13.76
CA ARG A 247 11.94 13.67 -13.38
C ARG A 247 12.53 14.30 -12.13
N ASP A 248 12.84 13.46 -11.17
CA ASP A 248 13.54 13.84 -9.96
C ASP A 248 14.98 13.34 -10.02
N SER A 249 15.93 14.28 -10.09
CA SER A 249 17.36 13.98 -10.16
C SER A 249 18.06 14.08 -8.80
N ARG A 250 17.31 14.26 -7.71
CA ARG A 250 17.87 14.28 -6.35
C ARG A 250 18.46 12.92 -6.00
N SER A 251 19.48 12.96 -5.16
CA SER A 251 20.10 11.74 -4.63
C SER A 251 19.14 11.04 -3.63
N LEU A 252 19.34 9.75 -3.44
CA LEU A 252 18.58 8.99 -2.44
C LEU A 252 18.72 9.59 -1.03
N ALA A 253 19.93 10.04 -0.66
CA ALA A 253 20.17 10.67 0.63
C ALA A 253 19.38 11.98 0.83
N GLU A 254 19.16 12.75 -0.23
CA GLU A 254 18.29 13.95 -0.19
C GLU A 254 16.83 13.57 0.02
N LEU A 255 16.34 12.54 -0.67
CA LEU A 255 14.97 12.03 -0.47
C LEU A 255 14.78 11.46 0.94
N GLU A 256 15.73 10.67 1.43
CA GLU A 256 15.69 10.06 2.76
C GLU A 256 15.70 11.08 3.90
N SER A 257 16.44 12.17 3.72
CA SER A 257 16.54 13.23 4.74
C SER A 257 15.40 14.25 4.69
N ALA A 258 14.55 14.21 3.67
CA ALA A 258 13.46 15.17 3.50
C ALA A 258 12.12 14.48 3.19
N ASP A 259 11.88 14.18 1.90
CA ASP A 259 10.56 13.77 1.40
C ASP A 259 10.07 12.43 1.98
N LEU A 260 10.98 11.48 2.27
CA LEU A 260 10.61 10.18 2.83
C LEU A 260 10.33 10.20 4.34
N VAL A 261 10.71 11.26 5.06
CA VAL A 261 10.48 11.38 6.51
C VAL A 261 8.98 11.34 6.86
N PRO A 262 8.09 12.14 6.24
CA PRO A 262 6.65 12.09 6.52
C PRO A 262 6.02 10.74 6.21
N PHE A 263 6.48 10.05 5.15
CA PHE A 263 5.98 8.71 4.84
C PHE A 263 6.36 7.69 5.91
N ARG A 264 7.63 7.67 6.36
CA ARG A 264 8.07 6.77 7.45
C ARG A 264 7.25 6.97 8.71
N MET A 265 7.07 8.23 9.13
CA MET A 265 6.28 8.56 10.32
C MET A 265 4.79 8.20 10.16
N GLY A 266 4.23 8.36 8.97
CA GLY A 266 2.86 7.95 8.66
C GLY A 266 2.70 6.42 8.64
N PHE A 267 3.71 5.67 8.17
CA PHE A 267 3.73 4.20 8.22
C PHE A 267 3.78 3.70 9.68
N GLU A 268 4.65 4.30 10.50
CA GLU A 268 4.74 4.01 11.93
C GLU A 268 3.44 4.34 12.68
N ALA A 269 2.68 5.34 12.22
CA ALA A 269 1.37 5.69 12.75
C ALA A 269 0.24 4.73 12.29
N GLY A 270 0.54 3.72 11.47
CA GLY A 270 -0.41 2.70 11.06
C GLY A 270 -1.19 3.03 9.78
N CYS A 271 -0.68 3.94 8.91
CA CYS A 271 -1.30 4.16 7.61
C CYS A 271 -1.33 2.87 6.80
N GLY A 272 -2.52 2.47 6.34
CA GLY A 272 -2.72 1.22 5.62
C GLY A 272 -2.40 1.28 4.13
N ALA A 273 -2.28 2.49 3.53
CA ALA A 273 -2.07 2.63 2.10
C ALA A 273 -1.23 3.86 1.72
N VAL A 274 -0.54 3.77 0.57
CA VAL A 274 0.26 4.85 0.00
C VAL A 274 0.02 4.97 -1.50
N LEU A 275 -0.15 6.19 -2.00
CA LEU A 275 -0.31 6.46 -3.43
C LEU A 275 1.04 6.88 -4.02
N VAL A 276 1.44 6.18 -5.09
CA VAL A 276 2.71 6.38 -5.80
C VAL A 276 2.49 7.25 -7.04
N SER A 277 3.27 8.32 -7.15
CA SER A 277 3.23 9.25 -8.29
C SER A 277 3.78 8.65 -9.59
N HIS A 278 3.59 9.38 -10.70
CA HIS A 278 4.18 9.02 -11.99
C HIS A 278 5.50 9.76 -12.28
N THR A 279 6.18 10.24 -11.24
CA THR A 279 7.50 10.86 -11.36
C THR A 279 8.58 9.80 -11.58
N ILE A 280 9.52 10.05 -12.48
CA ILE A 280 10.73 9.22 -12.62
C ILE A 280 11.73 9.62 -11.55
N ILE A 281 12.14 8.68 -10.70
CA ILE A 281 13.08 8.90 -9.59
C ILE A 281 14.45 8.39 -10.01
N GLU A 282 15.26 9.27 -10.60
CA GLU A 282 16.49 8.87 -11.31
C GLU A 282 17.51 8.12 -10.44
N CYS A 283 17.53 8.37 -9.13
CA CYS A 283 18.43 7.65 -8.21
C CYS A 283 17.98 6.21 -7.88
N LEU A 284 16.72 5.84 -8.18
CA LEU A 284 16.20 4.48 -7.99
C LEU A 284 15.96 3.80 -9.35
N ASP A 285 15.32 4.50 -10.29
CA ASP A 285 15.05 4.02 -11.64
C ASP A 285 15.04 5.20 -12.61
N PRO A 286 16.04 5.33 -13.50
CA PRO A 286 16.10 6.46 -14.44
C PRO A 286 15.16 6.32 -15.65
N GLU A 287 14.50 5.15 -15.83
CA GLU A 287 13.71 4.85 -17.02
C GLU A 287 12.22 4.85 -16.79
N LEU A 288 11.76 4.27 -15.67
CA LEU A 288 10.35 4.06 -15.41
C LEU A 288 9.79 5.06 -14.40
N PRO A 289 8.53 5.52 -14.57
CA PRO A 289 7.81 6.23 -13.53
C PRO A 289 7.71 5.40 -12.24
N ALA A 290 7.71 6.04 -11.09
CA ALA A 290 7.70 5.37 -9.78
C ALA A 290 6.59 4.32 -9.64
N SER A 291 5.38 4.61 -10.15
CA SER A 291 4.23 3.68 -10.16
C SER A 291 4.39 2.45 -11.07
N LEU A 292 5.37 2.47 -11.99
CA LEU A 292 5.66 1.37 -12.92
C LEU A 292 7.04 0.74 -12.68
N SER A 293 7.79 1.21 -11.68
CA SER A 293 9.17 0.81 -11.40
C SER A 293 9.24 -0.23 -10.29
N PRO A 294 9.66 -1.48 -10.59
CA PRO A 294 9.94 -2.46 -9.55
C PRO A 294 10.96 -1.95 -8.52
N ALA A 295 11.99 -1.21 -8.96
CA ALA A 295 13.02 -0.72 -8.06
C ALA A 295 12.48 0.27 -7.00
N VAL A 296 11.54 1.14 -7.39
CA VAL A 296 10.91 2.09 -6.46
C VAL A 296 9.98 1.36 -5.47
N ILE A 297 9.20 0.41 -5.97
CA ILE A 297 8.28 -0.36 -5.13
C ILE A 297 9.06 -1.28 -4.17
N ASP A 298 10.11 -1.94 -4.65
CA ASP A 298 11.00 -2.76 -3.82
C ASP A 298 11.69 -1.93 -2.73
N TYR A 299 12.13 -0.71 -3.04
CA TYR A 299 12.68 0.20 -2.03
C TYR A 299 11.66 0.48 -0.92
N MET A 300 10.42 0.76 -1.27
CA MET A 300 9.36 0.98 -0.27
C MET A 300 9.09 -0.27 0.57
N ARG A 301 9.04 -1.45 -0.06
CA ARG A 301 8.80 -2.72 0.64
C ARG A 301 9.96 -3.10 1.56
N ASN A 302 11.19 -3.10 1.03
CA ASN A 302 12.34 -3.72 1.68
C ASN A 302 13.12 -2.74 2.56
N GLU A 303 13.31 -1.48 2.12
CA GLU A 303 14.11 -0.49 2.86
C GLU A 303 13.24 0.39 3.80
N MET A 304 12.01 0.69 3.39
CA MET A 304 11.08 1.43 4.25
C MET A 304 10.15 0.50 5.05
N HIS A 305 10.19 -0.82 4.80
CA HIS A 305 9.40 -1.85 5.48
C HIS A 305 7.88 -1.60 5.43
N PHE A 306 7.38 -1.05 4.33
CA PHE A 306 5.95 -0.81 4.16
C PHE A 306 5.24 -2.06 3.69
N ASP A 307 4.35 -2.59 4.53
CA ASP A 307 3.58 -3.81 4.29
C ASP A 307 2.10 -3.54 3.97
N GLY A 308 1.71 -2.28 3.82
CA GLY A 308 0.37 -1.84 3.44
C GLY A 308 0.11 -1.91 1.93
N VAL A 309 -1.03 -1.35 1.51
CA VAL A 309 -1.46 -1.31 0.10
C VAL A 309 -0.73 -0.19 -0.65
N ILE A 310 -0.11 -0.52 -1.77
CA ILE A 310 0.48 0.45 -2.69
C ILE A 310 -0.52 0.72 -3.82
N VAL A 311 -0.98 1.98 -3.89
CA VAL A 311 -1.95 2.45 -4.86
C VAL A 311 -1.24 3.26 -5.94
N THR A 312 -1.55 3.06 -7.22
CA THR A 312 -1.05 3.96 -8.28
C THR A 312 -1.81 5.28 -8.27
N ASP A 313 -1.20 6.37 -8.71
CA ASP A 313 -1.98 7.51 -9.21
C ASP A 313 -2.75 7.10 -10.48
N ASP A 314 -3.68 7.93 -10.99
CA ASP A 314 -4.54 7.53 -12.11
C ASP A 314 -3.70 7.24 -13.37
N LEU A 315 -3.78 6.01 -13.85
CA LEU A 315 -3.01 5.51 -14.99
C LEU A 315 -3.40 6.16 -16.34
N VAL A 316 -4.42 7.03 -16.38
CA VAL A 316 -4.75 7.83 -17.57
C VAL A 316 -4.03 9.17 -17.62
N MET A 317 -3.26 9.51 -16.59
CA MET A 317 -2.46 10.75 -16.58
C MET A 317 -1.45 10.77 -17.74
N GLN A 318 -1.20 11.96 -18.29
CA GLN A 318 -0.39 12.13 -19.49
C GLN A 318 1.04 11.58 -19.33
N ALA A 319 1.61 11.64 -18.13
CA ALA A 319 2.90 11.02 -17.82
C ALA A 319 2.97 9.52 -18.19
N ILE A 320 1.83 8.83 -18.16
CA ILE A 320 1.71 7.41 -18.50
C ILE A 320 1.25 7.25 -19.95
N THR A 321 0.15 7.91 -20.34
CA THR A 321 -0.50 7.67 -21.64
C THR A 321 0.34 8.10 -22.84
N ASP A 322 1.27 9.04 -22.67
CA ASP A 322 2.21 9.45 -23.74
C ASP A 322 3.22 8.35 -24.11
N ARG A 323 3.41 7.34 -23.26
CA ARG A 323 4.42 6.29 -23.45
C ARG A 323 3.88 4.89 -23.51
N TYR A 324 2.82 4.63 -22.75
CA TYR A 324 2.28 3.29 -22.55
C TYR A 324 0.81 3.25 -22.93
N GLY A 325 0.34 2.17 -23.54
CA GLY A 325 -1.08 1.93 -23.71
C GLY A 325 -1.75 1.65 -22.35
N ALA A 326 -3.01 2.06 -22.18
CA ALA A 326 -3.72 1.96 -20.92
C ALA A 326 -3.66 0.55 -20.29
N GLY A 327 -3.90 -0.50 -21.09
CA GLY A 327 -3.83 -1.88 -20.59
C GLY A 327 -2.43 -2.30 -20.18
N GLU A 328 -1.39 -1.95 -20.95
CA GLU A 328 0.00 -2.32 -20.65
C GLU A 328 0.51 -1.59 -19.40
N ALA A 329 0.14 -0.33 -19.21
CA ALA A 329 0.46 0.41 -17.99
C ALA A 329 -0.07 -0.30 -16.73
N ALA A 330 -1.29 -0.81 -16.77
CA ALA A 330 -1.88 -1.57 -15.66
C ALA A 330 -1.10 -2.87 -15.39
N VAL A 331 -0.74 -3.62 -16.45
CA VAL A 331 0.06 -4.84 -16.31
C VAL A 331 1.45 -4.54 -15.74
N MET A 332 2.08 -3.45 -16.19
CA MET A 332 3.38 -3.02 -15.67
C MET A 332 3.30 -2.62 -14.20
N ALA A 333 2.25 -1.88 -13.79
CA ALA A 333 2.06 -1.47 -12.40
C ALA A 333 1.90 -2.68 -11.45
N VAL A 334 1.09 -3.68 -11.83
CA VAL A 334 0.95 -4.91 -11.05
C VAL A 334 2.27 -5.67 -10.96
N ASN A 335 2.99 -5.79 -12.08
CA ASN A 335 4.30 -6.45 -12.10
C ASN A 335 5.39 -5.67 -11.36
N ALA A 336 5.25 -4.35 -11.24
CA ALA A 336 6.12 -3.53 -10.39
C ALA A 336 5.87 -3.77 -8.90
N GLY A 337 4.73 -4.35 -8.52
CA GLY A 337 4.35 -4.64 -7.14
C GLY A 337 3.34 -3.64 -6.53
N CYS A 338 2.69 -2.81 -7.36
CA CYS A 338 1.51 -2.07 -6.94
C CYS A 338 0.34 -3.04 -6.69
N ASP A 339 -0.41 -2.80 -5.64
CA ASP A 339 -1.53 -3.66 -5.23
C ASP A 339 -2.86 -3.18 -5.79
N LEU A 340 -3.09 -1.86 -5.81
CA LEU A 340 -4.36 -1.25 -6.17
C LEU A 340 -4.14 -0.21 -7.27
N LEU A 341 -4.89 -0.31 -8.35
CA LEU A 341 -4.81 0.57 -9.51
C LEU A 341 -5.91 1.63 -9.42
N CYS A 342 -5.54 2.90 -9.23
CA CYS A 342 -6.48 4.00 -9.47
C CYS A 342 -6.67 4.16 -10.97
N SER A 343 -7.92 4.09 -11.45
CA SER A 343 -8.16 3.93 -12.88
C SER A 343 -9.46 4.56 -13.36
N THR A 344 -9.33 5.51 -14.28
CA THR A 344 -10.47 6.05 -15.06
C THR A 344 -10.84 5.11 -16.24
N GLU A 345 -9.86 4.44 -16.88
CA GLU A 345 -10.10 3.48 -17.98
C GLU A 345 -10.10 2.03 -17.49
N TYR A 346 -10.65 1.79 -16.30
CA TYR A 346 -10.60 0.49 -15.63
C TYR A 346 -11.11 -0.70 -16.45
N VAL A 347 -12.08 -0.52 -17.33
CA VAL A 347 -12.60 -1.63 -18.16
C VAL A 347 -11.51 -2.17 -19.08
N THR A 348 -10.81 -1.29 -19.81
CA THR A 348 -9.69 -1.69 -20.69
C THR A 348 -8.55 -2.31 -19.88
N GLN A 349 -8.22 -1.70 -18.75
CA GLN A 349 -7.13 -2.13 -17.88
C GLN A 349 -7.44 -3.46 -17.19
N TYR A 350 -8.69 -3.66 -16.73
CA TYR A 350 -9.14 -4.93 -16.14
C TYR A 350 -8.95 -6.11 -17.09
N HIS A 351 -9.41 -5.96 -18.36
CA HIS A 351 -9.23 -7.03 -19.34
C HIS A 351 -7.76 -7.30 -19.64
N ALA A 352 -6.94 -6.27 -19.77
CA ALA A 352 -5.50 -6.43 -20.00
C ALA A 352 -4.79 -7.16 -18.84
N VAL A 353 -5.13 -6.82 -17.58
CA VAL A 353 -4.61 -7.50 -16.39
C VAL A 353 -5.10 -8.95 -16.32
N LEU A 354 -6.38 -9.20 -16.60
CA LEU A 354 -6.95 -10.55 -16.63
C LEU A 354 -6.29 -11.44 -17.68
N ASP A 355 -6.11 -10.91 -18.90
CA ASP A 355 -5.40 -11.61 -19.99
C ASP A 355 -3.94 -11.89 -19.57
N ALA A 356 -3.26 -10.92 -18.97
CA ALA A 356 -1.89 -11.08 -18.50
C ALA A 356 -1.75 -12.14 -17.38
N VAL A 357 -2.77 -12.30 -16.53
CA VAL A 357 -2.84 -13.39 -15.55
C VAL A 357 -3.03 -14.74 -16.24
N HIS A 358 -3.94 -14.84 -17.21
CA HIS A 358 -4.18 -16.07 -17.97
C HIS A 358 -2.95 -16.50 -18.78
N ASP A 359 -2.23 -15.55 -19.38
CA ASP A 359 -1.03 -15.80 -20.18
C ASP A 359 0.23 -16.02 -19.33
N GLY A 360 0.14 -15.86 -18.00
CA GLY A 360 1.26 -15.98 -17.07
C GLY A 360 2.24 -14.79 -17.10
N ARG A 361 1.89 -13.67 -17.73
CA ARG A 361 2.68 -12.41 -17.69
C ARG A 361 2.61 -11.75 -16.31
N ILE A 362 1.52 -11.95 -15.58
CA ILE A 362 1.42 -11.65 -14.15
C ILE A 362 1.46 -12.98 -13.40
N PRO A 363 2.48 -13.25 -12.58
CA PRO A 363 2.56 -14.45 -11.77
C PRO A 363 1.40 -14.55 -10.77
N LYS A 364 0.91 -15.78 -10.55
CA LYS A 364 -0.16 -16.02 -9.56
C LYS A 364 0.20 -15.48 -8.18
N ASP A 365 1.42 -15.68 -7.74
CA ASP A 365 1.86 -15.24 -6.40
C ASP A 365 1.88 -13.72 -6.28
N THR A 366 2.19 -12.99 -7.37
CA THR A 366 2.10 -11.53 -7.41
C THR A 366 0.66 -11.06 -7.24
N LEU A 367 -0.28 -11.68 -7.98
CA LEU A 367 -1.71 -11.39 -7.86
C LEU A 367 -2.24 -11.70 -6.46
N ASP A 368 -1.95 -12.88 -5.94
CA ASP A 368 -2.42 -13.32 -4.63
C ASP A 368 -1.86 -12.44 -3.49
N ALA A 369 -0.60 -12.02 -3.59
CA ALA A 369 0.01 -11.12 -2.61
C ALA A 369 -0.64 -9.73 -2.61
N ALA A 370 -0.97 -9.18 -3.79
CA ALA A 370 -1.68 -7.90 -3.91
C ALA A 370 -3.10 -8.00 -3.31
N VAL A 371 -3.85 -9.04 -3.67
CA VAL A 371 -5.19 -9.30 -3.12
C VAL A 371 -5.14 -9.48 -1.61
N TYR A 372 -4.13 -10.20 -1.09
CA TYR A 372 -3.95 -10.39 0.34
C TYR A 372 -3.82 -9.06 1.10
N ARG A 373 -2.98 -8.13 0.62
CA ARG A 373 -2.82 -6.82 1.25
C ARG A 373 -4.10 -5.99 1.18
N ILE A 374 -4.81 -6.03 0.06
CA ILE A 374 -6.09 -5.33 -0.11
C ILE A 374 -7.15 -5.88 0.86
N LEU A 375 -7.32 -7.20 0.94
CA LEU A 375 -8.30 -7.82 1.83
C LEU A 375 -7.96 -7.56 3.30
N ARG A 376 -6.68 -7.65 3.68
CA ARG A 376 -6.21 -7.31 5.02
C ARG A 376 -6.52 -5.84 5.36
N TRP A 377 -6.28 -4.91 4.45
CA TRP A 377 -6.60 -3.50 4.63
C TRP A 377 -8.11 -3.27 4.79
N LYS A 378 -8.93 -3.91 3.95
CA LYS A 378 -10.39 -3.84 4.06
C LYS A 378 -10.92 -4.32 5.41
N GLN A 379 -10.31 -5.32 6.02
CA GLN A 379 -10.69 -5.77 7.36
C GLN A 379 -10.47 -4.70 8.44
N THR A 380 -9.49 -3.82 8.29
CA THR A 380 -9.28 -2.70 9.24
C THR A 380 -10.33 -1.60 9.11
N ILE A 381 -10.99 -1.49 7.96
CA ILE A 381 -12.04 -0.50 7.68
C ILE A 381 -13.41 -1.00 8.17
N ALA A 382 -13.64 -2.31 8.14
CA ALA A 382 -14.92 -2.92 8.49
C ALA A 382 -15.14 -3.08 10.01
N GLN A 383 -14.15 -2.72 10.83
CA GLN A 383 -14.24 -2.77 12.30
C GLN A 383 -14.69 -1.43 12.88
#